data_8e8e8aba064c80c0470d7ca350358a62
#
_entry.id   8e8e8aba064c80c0470d7ca350358a62
#
_cell.length_a   1.000
_cell.length_b   1.000
_cell.length_c   1.000
_cell.angle_alpha   90.00
_cell.angle_beta   90.00
_cell.angle_gamma   90.00
#
_symmetry.space_group_name_H-M   'P 1'
#
loop_
_entity.id
_entity.type
_entity.pdbx_description
1 polymer ?
#
loop_
_entity_poly.entity_id
_entity_poly.type
_entity_poly.pdbx_seq_one_letter_code
_entity_poly.pdbx_strand_id
1 'polypeptide(L)'
;APQALQYHSLNQDEARVITRLTEVMLPTASYGLPSSTEVVPTVKNVDAMSQRMPQQTRELLGLGIWVFNNRPMVSFKFSQFTSLSDDKALDYVNAMQEGSFFERGLMTTLKALVALNYWRDERTWPGLEYHGPVTEVWGVRRLGNAPLPRA
;
A
#
# COMPACT_ATOMS: atom_id res chain seq x y z
N ALA A 1 4.52 -0.18 28.19
CA ALA A 1 4.63 0.65 27.00
C ALA A 1 4.39 -0.23 25.78
N PRO A 2 3.49 0.12 24.84
CA PRO A 2 3.35 -0.65 23.60
C PRO A 2 4.70 -0.61 22.89
N GLN A 3 5.24 -1.78 22.56
CA GLN A 3 6.45 -1.88 21.75
C GLN A 3 6.18 -1.17 20.42
N ALA A 4 6.95 -0.12 20.14
CA ALA A 4 6.93 0.53 18.85
C ALA A 4 7.20 -0.54 17.79
N LEU A 5 6.28 -0.71 16.84
CA LEU A 5 6.45 -1.63 15.73
C LEU A 5 7.74 -1.23 15.00
N GLN A 6 8.76 -2.07 15.08
CA GLN A 6 10.01 -1.84 14.35
C GLN A 6 9.80 -2.24 12.90
N TYR A 7 9.84 -1.26 12.03
CA TYR A 7 9.95 -1.45 10.58
C TYR A 7 11.44 -1.46 10.21
N HIS A 8 11.79 -2.20 9.17
CA HIS A 8 13.18 -2.34 8.73
C HIS A 8 13.56 -1.33 7.64
N SER A 9 12.60 -0.95 6.84
CA SER A 9 12.79 -0.09 5.66
C SER A 9 12.03 1.23 5.77
N LEU A 10 10.84 1.19 6.36
CA LEU A 10 10.02 2.39 6.59
C LEU A 10 10.39 3.02 7.94
N ASN A 11 10.50 4.34 7.98
CA ASN A 11 10.50 5.05 9.25
C ASN A 11 9.08 5.15 9.84
N GLN A 12 8.96 5.61 11.09
CA GLN A 12 7.67 5.66 11.77
C GLN A 12 6.68 6.64 11.13
N ASP A 13 7.16 7.74 10.57
CA ASP A 13 6.29 8.73 9.92
C ASP A 13 5.76 8.19 8.59
N GLU A 14 6.61 7.56 7.78
CA GLU A 14 6.20 6.85 6.57
C GLU A 14 5.17 5.76 6.87
N ALA A 15 5.41 4.96 7.90
CA ALA A 15 4.47 3.92 8.33
C ALA A 15 3.11 4.50 8.74
N ARG A 16 3.07 5.63 9.45
CA ARG A 16 1.81 6.32 9.80
C ARG A 16 1.06 6.80 8.55
N VAL A 17 1.78 7.37 7.58
CA VAL A 17 1.17 7.83 6.31
C VAL A 17 0.56 6.65 5.56
N ILE A 18 1.30 5.54 5.43
CA ILE A 18 0.81 4.33 4.76
C ILE A 18 -0.37 3.72 5.52
N THR A 19 -0.34 3.67 6.85
CA THR A 19 -1.47 3.22 7.66
C THR A 19 -2.72 4.05 7.36
N ARG A 20 -2.59 5.38 7.46
CA ARG A 20 -3.71 6.29 7.21
C ARG A 20 -4.24 6.19 5.78
N LEU A 21 -3.35 6.10 4.81
CA LEU A 21 -3.73 5.93 3.41
C LEU A 21 -4.47 4.59 3.19
N THR A 22 -4.01 3.54 3.84
CA THR A 22 -4.65 2.21 3.77
C THR A 22 -6.08 2.25 4.31
N GLU A 23 -6.30 2.89 5.46
CA GLU A 23 -7.64 3.06 6.06
C GLU A 23 -8.59 3.84 5.14
N VAL A 24 -8.09 4.93 4.55
CA VAL A 24 -8.91 5.79 3.67
C VAL A 24 -9.25 5.12 2.34
N MET A 25 -8.30 4.35 1.79
CA MET A 25 -8.46 3.77 0.45
C MET A 25 -9.14 2.39 0.43
N LEU A 26 -9.05 1.65 1.52
CA LEU A 26 -9.58 0.30 1.62
C LEU A 26 -10.68 0.26 2.69
N PRO A 27 -11.93 0.62 2.35
CA PRO A 27 -13.06 0.60 3.27
C PRO A 27 -13.53 -0.86 3.50
N THR A 28 -12.65 -1.69 4.04
CA THR A 28 -12.82 -3.15 4.16
C THR A 28 -14.05 -3.55 4.96
N ALA A 29 -14.38 -2.79 6.01
CA ALA A 29 -15.56 -3.04 6.83
C ALA A 29 -16.86 -2.96 6.04
N SER A 30 -16.97 -2.02 5.10
CA SER A 30 -18.17 -1.82 4.27
C SER A 30 -18.43 -2.98 3.29
N TYR A 31 -17.41 -3.78 3.02
CA TYR A 31 -17.47 -4.89 2.07
C TYR A 31 -17.30 -6.27 2.73
N GLY A 32 -17.29 -6.34 4.07
CA GLY A 32 -17.10 -7.59 4.79
C GLY A 32 -15.71 -8.22 4.57
N LEU A 33 -14.73 -7.42 4.21
CA LEU A 33 -13.36 -7.87 3.98
C LEU A 33 -12.53 -7.78 5.27
N PRO A 34 -11.45 -8.56 5.39
CA PRO A 34 -10.54 -8.48 6.53
C PRO A 34 -9.96 -7.08 6.69
N SER A 35 -9.92 -6.56 7.93
CA SER A 35 -9.36 -5.24 8.22
C SER A 35 -7.96 -5.09 7.63
N SER A 36 -7.72 -4.00 6.93
CA SER A 36 -6.47 -3.70 6.23
C SER A 36 -5.33 -3.25 7.17
N THR A 37 -5.61 -3.10 8.45
CA THR A 37 -4.63 -2.67 9.47
C THR A 37 -4.54 -3.65 10.64
N GLU A 38 -5.66 -4.22 11.06
CA GLU A 38 -5.72 -5.12 12.22
C GLU A 38 -5.54 -6.59 11.84
N VAL A 39 -6.17 -7.05 10.77
CA VAL A 39 -6.15 -8.46 10.33
C VAL A 39 -5.05 -8.67 9.30
N VAL A 40 -5.05 -7.87 8.23
CA VAL A 40 -4.01 -7.89 7.20
C VAL A 40 -2.94 -6.86 7.57
N PRO A 41 -1.70 -7.28 7.84
CA PRO A 41 -0.64 -6.36 8.23
C PRO A 41 -0.08 -5.60 7.01
N THR A 42 -0.91 -4.83 6.33
CA THR A 42 -0.59 -4.17 5.06
C THR A 42 0.70 -3.34 5.14
N VAL A 43 0.90 -2.59 6.21
CA VAL A 43 2.10 -1.76 6.39
C VAL A 43 3.36 -2.61 6.55
N LYS A 44 3.29 -3.75 7.25
CA LYS A 44 4.41 -4.70 7.34
C LYS A 44 4.71 -5.33 5.99
N ASN A 45 3.68 -5.63 5.21
CA ASN A 45 3.83 -6.16 3.85
C ASN A 45 4.51 -5.12 2.94
N VAL A 46 4.15 -3.83 3.07
CA VAL A 46 4.81 -2.72 2.37
C VAL A 46 6.28 -2.61 2.80
N ASP A 47 6.56 -2.66 4.09
CA ASP A 47 7.93 -2.62 4.63
C ASP A 47 8.79 -3.76 4.07
N ALA A 48 8.28 -5.00 4.12
CA ALA A 48 8.97 -6.17 3.58
C ALA A 48 9.20 -6.08 2.05
N MET A 49 8.26 -5.51 1.31
CA MET A 49 8.44 -5.25 -0.12
C MET A 49 9.51 -4.18 -0.36
N SER A 50 9.49 -3.10 0.41
CA SER A 50 10.43 -1.98 0.30
C SER A 50 11.88 -2.42 0.57
N GLN A 51 12.10 -3.38 1.44
CA GLN A 51 13.44 -3.95 1.68
C GLN A 51 14.09 -4.54 0.43
N ARG A 52 13.29 -5.04 -0.51
CA ARG A 52 13.76 -5.63 -1.76
C ARG A 52 13.98 -4.61 -2.88
N MET A 53 13.62 -3.36 -2.66
CA MET A 53 13.83 -2.30 -3.63
C MET A 53 15.28 -1.80 -3.59
N PRO A 54 15.84 -1.36 -4.74
CA PRO A 54 17.11 -0.63 -4.76
C PRO A 54 17.04 0.60 -3.85
N GLN A 55 18.18 0.99 -3.26
CA GLN A 55 18.23 2.10 -2.32
C GLN A 55 17.63 3.39 -2.89
N GLN A 56 17.99 3.75 -4.11
CA GLN A 56 17.44 4.95 -4.78
C GLN A 56 15.92 4.93 -4.90
N THR A 57 15.34 3.76 -5.19
CA THR A 57 13.88 3.60 -5.27
C THR A 57 13.22 3.80 -3.91
N ARG A 58 13.84 3.31 -2.85
CA ARG A 58 13.35 3.51 -1.47
C ARG A 58 13.39 4.98 -1.06
N GLU A 59 14.48 5.66 -1.38
CA GLU A 59 14.64 7.10 -1.10
C GLU A 59 13.60 7.93 -1.84
N LEU A 60 13.34 7.62 -3.12
CA LEU A 60 12.28 8.26 -3.91
C LEU A 60 10.89 7.96 -3.36
N LEU A 61 10.65 6.74 -2.91
CA LEU A 61 9.39 6.36 -2.27
C LEU A 61 9.19 7.16 -0.97
N GLY A 62 10.20 7.22 -0.11
CA GLY A 62 10.17 8.00 1.13
C GLY A 62 9.91 9.49 0.87
N LEU A 63 10.57 10.07 -0.12
CA LEU A 63 10.33 11.45 -0.56
C LEU A 63 8.88 11.62 -1.04
N GLY A 64 8.38 10.69 -1.85
CA GLY A 64 6.99 10.73 -2.33
C GLY A 64 5.97 10.66 -1.19
N ILE A 65 6.19 9.79 -0.22
CA ILE A 65 5.34 9.68 0.99
C ILE A 65 5.38 10.99 1.79
N TRP A 66 6.57 11.57 1.95
CA TRP A 66 6.73 12.85 2.65
C TRP A 66 6.00 13.99 1.93
N VAL A 67 6.17 14.11 0.61
CA VAL A 67 5.46 15.11 -0.21
C VAL A 67 3.95 14.92 -0.09
N PHE A 68 3.45 13.69 -0.21
CA PHE A 68 2.04 13.38 -0.09
C PHE A 68 1.48 13.81 1.28
N ASN A 69 2.19 13.51 2.37
CA ASN A 69 1.75 13.86 3.72
C ASN A 69 1.71 15.37 3.98
N ASN A 70 2.68 16.12 3.44
CA ASN A 70 2.86 17.54 3.75
C ASN A 70 2.17 18.48 2.76
N ARG A 71 1.79 18.01 1.57
CA ARG A 71 1.15 18.83 0.55
C ARG A 71 -0.16 19.52 1.01
N PRO A 72 -1.03 18.92 1.84
CA PRO A 72 -2.22 19.62 2.33
C PRO A 72 -1.91 20.86 3.15
N MET A 73 -0.75 20.95 3.79
CA MET A 73 -0.31 22.15 4.53
C MET A 73 -0.15 23.36 3.61
N VAL A 74 0.35 23.13 2.38
CA VAL A 74 0.58 24.19 1.39
C VAL A 74 -0.71 24.57 0.66
N SER A 75 -1.68 23.67 0.59
CA SER A 75 -2.95 23.83 -0.12
C SER A 75 -4.08 24.39 0.76
N PHE A 76 -3.79 25.29 1.69
CA PHE A 76 -4.75 25.97 2.57
C PHE A 76 -5.51 25.08 3.58
N LYS A 77 -5.13 23.81 3.73
CA LYS A 77 -5.73 22.92 4.76
C LYS A 77 -5.00 23.02 6.10
N PHE A 78 -3.83 23.64 6.16
CA PHE A 78 -2.98 23.89 7.34
C PHE A 78 -2.72 22.63 8.19
N SER A 79 -2.77 21.45 7.58
CA SER A 79 -2.69 20.17 8.28
C SER A 79 -2.02 19.13 7.40
N GLN A 80 -1.30 18.19 8.02
CA GLN A 80 -0.76 17.03 7.33
C GLN A 80 -1.90 16.04 6.97
N PHE A 81 -1.70 15.23 5.94
CA PHE A 81 -2.65 14.19 5.54
C PHE A 81 -3.04 13.28 6.70
N THR A 82 -2.07 12.85 7.51
CA THR A 82 -2.28 11.99 8.69
C THR A 82 -3.17 12.61 9.77
N SER A 83 -3.37 13.91 9.74
CA SER A 83 -4.20 14.66 10.70
C SER A 83 -5.56 15.11 10.12
N LEU A 84 -5.85 14.77 8.88
CA LEU A 84 -7.14 15.06 8.26
C LEU A 84 -8.23 14.12 8.80
N SER A 85 -9.47 14.65 8.92
CA SER A 85 -10.65 13.80 9.12
C SER A 85 -10.86 12.86 7.92
N ASP A 86 -11.66 11.80 8.10
CA ASP A 86 -11.87 10.79 7.06
C ASP A 86 -12.38 11.40 5.76
N ASP A 87 -13.41 12.25 5.82
CA ASP A 87 -13.97 12.92 4.65
C ASP A 87 -12.92 13.78 3.94
N LYS A 88 -12.16 14.59 4.68
CA LYS A 88 -11.12 15.45 4.12
C LYS A 88 -9.95 14.67 3.55
N ALA A 89 -9.62 13.53 4.16
CA ALA A 89 -8.57 12.64 3.67
C ALA A 89 -8.99 11.96 2.37
N LEU A 90 -10.23 11.51 2.27
CA LEU A 90 -10.80 10.94 1.04
C LEU A 90 -10.88 11.99 -0.08
N ASP A 91 -11.37 13.20 0.22
CA ASP A 91 -11.40 14.32 -0.73
C ASP A 91 -10.00 14.65 -1.24
N TYR A 92 -9.00 14.65 -0.36
CA TYR A 92 -7.61 14.88 -0.74
C TYR A 92 -7.07 13.81 -1.68
N VAL A 93 -7.31 12.53 -1.37
CA VAL A 93 -6.92 11.39 -2.22
C VAL A 93 -7.58 11.52 -3.61
N ASN A 94 -8.87 11.84 -3.67
CA ASN A 94 -9.59 12.02 -4.93
C ASN A 94 -9.04 13.21 -5.73
N ALA A 95 -8.79 14.34 -5.07
CA ALA A 95 -8.20 15.51 -5.72
C ALA A 95 -6.81 15.22 -6.31
N MET A 96 -5.99 14.44 -5.61
CA MET A 96 -4.68 14.01 -6.12
C MET A 96 -4.78 13.11 -7.36
N GLN A 97 -5.83 12.29 -7.45
CA GLN A 97 -6.07 11.42 -8.63
C GLN A 97 -6.46 12.22 -9.87
N GLU A 98 -7.08 13.37 -9.71
CA GLU A 98 -7.53 14.26 -10.79
C GLU A 98 -6.56 15.43 -11.03
N GLY A 99 -5.51 15.53 -10.23
CA GLY A 99 -4.57 16.63 -10.23
C GLY A 99 -3.59 16.64 -11.42
N SER A 100 -2.48 17.31 -11.25
CA SER A 100 -1.39 17.39 -12.23
C SER A 100 -0.81 16.02 -12.57
N PHE A 101 -0.01 15.93 -13.61
CA PHE A 101 0.69 14.69 -13.98
C PHE A 101 1.50 14.09 -12.82
N PHE A 102 2.20 14.94 -12.07
CA PHE A 102 2.97 14.50 -10.90
C PHE A 102 2.07 13.95 -9.80
N GLU A 103 0.97 14.62 -9.49
CA GLU A 103 0.01 14.20 -8.46
C GLU A 103 -0.64 12.88 -8.80
N ARG A 104 -1.09 12.72 -10.04
CA ARG A 104 -1.64 11.44 -10.52
C ARG A 104 -0.62 10.32 -10.46
N GLY A 105 0.62 10.58 -10.86
CA GLY A 105 1.70 9.59 -10.82
C GLY A 105 2.01 9.15 -9.40
N LEU A 106 2.15 10.10 -8.48
CA LEU A 106 2.38 9.82 -7.06
C LEU A 106 1.22 9.02 -6.47
N MET A 107 -0.01 9.44 -6.72
CA MET A 107 -1.20 8.77 -6.19
C MET A 107 -1.35 7.35 -6.76
N THR A 108 -1.09 7.16 -8.05
CA THR A 108 -1.08 5.83 -8.69
C THR A 108 -0.06 4.91 -8.02
N THR A 109 1.14 5.41 -7.74
CA THR A 109 2.19 4.65 -7.07
C THR A 109 1.78 4.26 -5.65
N LEU A 110 1.27 5.20 -4.87
CA LEU A 110 0.84 4.94 -3.49
C LEU A 110 -0.37 3.99 -3.43
N LYS A 111 -1.33 4.14 -4.35
CA LYS A 111 -2.47 3.21 -4.49
C LYS A 111 -2.00 1.79 -4.79
N ALA A 112 -1.11 1.65 -5.77
CA ALA A 112 -0.57 0.35 -6.14
C ALA A 112 0.18 -0.28 -4.96
N LEU A 113 0.98 0.51 -4.26
CA LEU A 113 1.73 0.07 -3.09
C LEU A 113 0.81 -0.52 -2.02
N VAL A 114 -0.24 0.20 -1.65
CA VAL A 114 -1.21 -0.24 -0.63
C VAL A 114 -2.04 -1.42 -1.12
N ALA A 115 -2.65 -1.31 -2.29
CA ALA A 115 -3.55 -2.32 -2.83
C ALA A 115 -2.84 -3.66 -3.06
N LEU A 116 -1.66 -3.66 -3.68
CA LEU A 116 -0.90 -4.90 -3.93
C LEU A 116 -0.49 -5.59 -2.63
N ASN A 117 -0.11 -4.81 -1.61
CA ASN A 117 0.31 -5.37 -0.32
C ASN A 117 -0.85 -5.81 0.58
N TYR A 118 -2.06 -5.35 0.31
CA TYR A 118 -3.27 -5.89 0.92
C TYR A 118 -3.74 -7.16 0.21
N TRP A 119 -3.94 -7.10 -1.11
CA TRP A 119 -4.53 -8.22 -1.87
C TRP A 119 -3.62 -9.42 -2.05
N ARG A 120 -2.30 -9.27 -1.94
CA ARG A 120 -1.37 -10.40 -1.96
C ARG A 120 -1.43 -11.26 -0.70
N ASP A 121 -2.01 -10.77 0.38
CA ASP A 121 -2.11 -11.50 1.64
C ASP A 121 -3.22 -12.56 1.55
N GLU A 122 -2.87 -13.80 1.88
CA GLU A 122 -3.77 -14.95 1.76
C GLU A 122 -5.05 -14.80 2.58
N ARG A 123 -5.04 -13.98 3.63
CA ARG A 123 -6.22 -13.69 4.47
C ARG A 123 -7.33 -12.98 3.72
N THR A 124 -7.02 -12.32 2.60
CA THR A 124 -8.01 -11.63 1.75
C THR A 124 -8.70 -12.58 0.76
N TRP A 125 -8.07 -13.71 0.44
CA TRP A 125 -8.48 -14.60 -0.64
C TRP A 125 -9.84 -15.27 -0.45
N PRO A 126 -10.22 -15.75 0.76
CA PRO A 126 -11.53 -16.39 0.95
C PRO A 126 -12.70 -15.47 0.62
N GLY A 127 -12.61 -14.18 0.95
CA GLY A 127 -13.64 -13.19 0.64
C GLY A 127 -13.79 -12.88 -0.86
N LEU A 128 -12.79 -13.26 -1.67
CA LEU A 128 -12.77 -13.12 -3.12
C LEU A 128 -13.04 -14.44 -3.86
N GLU A 129 -13.33 -15.53 -3.12
CA GLU A 129 -13.43 -16.90 -3.67
C GLU A 129 -12.17 -17.30 -4.47
N TYR A 130 -11.02 -16.71 -4.11
CA TYR A 130 -9.75 -17.02 -4.75
C TYR A 130 -9.01 -18.13 -3.99
N HIS A 131 -8.69 -19.21 -4.67
CA HIS A 131 -8.08 -20.39 -4.07
C HIS A 131 -6.55 -20.43 -4.18
N GLY A 132 -5.95 -19.35 -4.57
CA GLY A 132 -4.50 -19.24 -4.73
C GLY A 132 -4.01 -19.33 -6.18
N PRO A 133 -2.69 -19.26 -6.40
CA PRO A 133 -2.11 -19.32 -7.74
C PRO A 133 -2.51 -20.59 -8.47
N VAL A 134 -2.95 -20.48 -9.70
CA VAL A 134 -3.39 -21.60 -10.55
C VAL A 134 -2.33 -22.71 -10.64
N THR A 135 -1.05 -22.32 -10.65
CA THR A 135 0.07 -23.25 -10.66
C THR A 135 0.14 -24.13 -9.41
N GLU A 136 -0.31 -23.62 -8.26
CA GLU A 136 -0.36 -24.37 -7.02
C GLU A 136 -1.63 -25.23 -6.94
N VAL A 137 -2.77 -24.64 -7.31
CA VAL A 137 -4.07 -25.34 -7.34
C VAL A 137 -4.06 -26.54 -8.30
N TRP A 138 -3.40 -26.39 -9.45
CA TRP A 138 -3.33 -27.46 -10.46
C TRP A 138 -2.07 -28.33 -10.34
N GLY A 139 -1.23 -28.12 -9.32
CA GLY A 139 0.00 -28.87 -9.12
C GLY A 139 1.04 -28.70 -10.23
N VAL A 140 1.00 -27.59 -10.95
CA VAL A 140 1.93 -27.32 -12.05
C VAL A 140 3.32 -27.03 -11.49
N ARG A 141 4.30 -27.82 -11.94
CA ARG A 141 5.69 -27.66 -11.52
C ARG A 141 6.23 -26.29 -11.95
N ARG A 142 6.76 -25.51 -11.01
CA ARG A 142 7.47 -24.26 -11.33
C ARG A 142 8.80 -24.60 -12.02
N LEU A 143 8.94 -24.21 -13.27
CA LEU A 143 10.15 -24.47 -14.04
C LEU A 143 11.23 -23.38 -13.84
N GLY A 144 10.90 -22.27 -13.19
CA GLY A 144 11.82 -21.13 -13.05
C GLY A 144 12.26 -20.60 -14.41
N ASN A 145 13.56 -20.50 -14.61
CA ASN A 145 14.17 -20.08 -15.89
C ASN A 145 14.53 -21.29 -16.80
N ALA A 146 13.98 -22.47 -16.54
CA ALA A 146 14.22 -23.62 -17.42
C ALA A 146 13.68 -23.35 -18.83
N PRO A 147 14.38 -23.83 -19.88
CA PRO A 147 13.89 -23.72 -21.25
C PRO A 147 12.52 -24.40 -21.38
N LEU A 148 11.64 -23.82 -22.18
CA LEU A 148 10.36 -24.45 -22.50
C LEU A 148 10.60 -25.81 -23.19
N PRO A 149 9.74 -26.84 -22.94
CA PRO A 149 9.80 -28.08 -23.66
C PRO A 149 9.75 -27.78 -25.17
N ARG A 150 10.66 -28.40 -25.93
CA ARG A 150 10.56 -28.32 -27.38
C ARG A 150 9.39 -29.20 -27.82
N ALA A 151 8.52 -28.65 -28.68
CA ALA A 151 7.42 -29.38 -29.29
C ALA A 151 7.94 -30.49 -30.19
#